data_bf463291ebbdc86ce9194eeae95934b4
#
_entry.id   bf463291ebbdc86ce9194eeae95934b4
#
_cell.length_a   1.000
_cell.length_b   1.000
_cell.length_c   1.000
_cell.angle_alpha   90.00
_cell.angle_beta   90.00
_cell.angle_gamma   90.00
#
_symmetry.space_group_name_H-M   'P 1'
#
loop_
_entity.id
_entity.type
_entity.pdbx_description
1 polymer ?
#
loop_
_entity_poly.entity_id
_entity_poly.type
_entity_poly.pdbx_seq_one_letter_code
_entity_poly.pdbx_strand_id
1 'polypeptide(L)'
;MIEALPDDVVFIGGFAIVSLLVLGRLYAGEHLFNDRARFWGPLRRHAIPILHRLFQRHDEDLYAETEIGTDEVVDIVDRSPEDVLEDLGDAGYEPQPLASFARDWLGRPEVASWARYEGPAPFHGAPHFLRPRQVHVRLFETDDGGTVITAHEEATPWRPDQWRDHYRGETLDVETGVVMVAFDLDLYHVIEEHADPIET
;
A
#
# COMPACT_ATOMS: atom_id res chain seq x y z
N MET A 1 -1.25 29.60 19.64
CA MET A 1 -0.43 29.51 18.43
C MET A 1 0.62 28.47 18.72
N ILE A 2 0.52 27.27 18.14
CA ILE A 2 1.54 26.23 18.28
C ILE A 2 2.59 26.63 17.26
N GLU A 3 3.77 27.05 17.71
CA GLU A 3 4.91 27.28 16.82
C GLU A 3 5.15 25.99 16.01
N ALA A 4 5.34 26.15 14.69
CA ALA A 4 5.69 25.03 13.84
C ALA A 4 7.03 24.45 14.32
N LEU A 5 7.09 23.12 14.46
CA LEU A 5 8.35 22.46 14.80
C LEU A 5 9.36 22.70 13.66
N PRO A 6 10.65 22.88 13.97
CA PRO A 6 11.69 22.95 12.94
C PRO A 6 11.67 21.74 12.02
N ASP A 7 11.93 21.92 10.73
CA ASP A 7 11.90 20.85 9.71
C ASP A 7 12.75 19.64 10.09
N ASP A 8 13.93 19.90 10.70
CA ASP A 8 14.83 18.83 11.20
C ASP A 8 14.16 17.96 12.27
N VAL A 9 13.34 18.57 13.15
CA VAL A 9 12.63 17.83 14.22
C VAL A 9 11.52 16.95 13.64
N VAL A 10 10.83 17.44 12.62
CA VAL A 10 9.78 16.67 11.92
C VAL A 10 10.40 15.51 11.14
N PHE A 11 11.50 15.77 10.43
CA PHE A 11 12.23 14.75 9.69
C PHE A 11 12.81 13.69 10.63
N ILE A 12 13.49 14.08 11.72
CA ILE A 12 14.03 13.17 12.72
C ILE A 12 12.91 12.38 13.41
N GLY A 13 11.79 13.05 13.74
CA GLY A 13 10.61 12.41 14.34
C GLY A 13 9.99 11.38 13.41
N GLY A 14 9.81 11.70 12.14
CA GLY A 14 9.31 10.78 11.11
C GLY A 14 10.23 9.57 10.93
N PHE A 15 11.53 9.81 10.80
CA PHE A 15 12.54 8.76 10.69
C PHE A 15 12.54 7.84 11.93
N ALA A 16 12.44 8.40 13.13
CA ALA A 16 12.38 7.62 14.37
C ALA A 16 11.12 6.75 14.44
N ILE A 17 9.95 7.28 14.02
CA ILE A 17 8.70 6.51 13.99
C ILE A 17 8.81 5.36 12.98
N VAL A 18 9.25 5.62 11.75
CA VAL A 18 9.44 4.57 10.74
C VAL A 18 10.44 3.53 11.22
N SER A 19 11.56 3.96 11.82
CA SER A 19 12.56 3.05 12.37
C SER A 19 12.00 2.19 13.51
N LEU A 20 11.18 2.76 14.39
CA LEU A 20 10.51 2.02 15.46
C LEU A 20 9.49 1.01 14.92
N LEU A 21 8.75 1.37 13.87
CA LEU A 21 7.82 0.46 13.20
C LEU A 21 8.57 -0.68 12.50
N VAL A 22 9.68 -0.39 11.82
CA VAL A 22 10.57 -1.40 11.21
C VAL A 22 11.16 -2.32 12.27
N LEU A 23 11.71 -1.76 13.36
CA LEU A 23 12.25 -2.55 14.46
C LEU A 23 11.16 -3.36 15.17
N GLY A 24 9.98 -2.78 15.37
CA GLY A 24 8.83 -3.48 15.91
C GLY A 24 8.44 -4.67 15.04
N ARG A 25 8.42 -4.48 13.71
CA ARG A 25 8.16 -5.55 12.76
C ARG A 25 9.24 -6.64 12.80
N LEU A 26 10.51 -6.27 12.84
CA LEU A 26 11.62 -7.21 12.95
C LEU A 26 11.60 -8.02 14.26
N TYR A 27 11.25 -7.37 15.37
CA TYR A 27 11.24 -8.00 16.69
C TYR A 27 10.01 -8.87 16.91
N ALA A 28 8.85 -8.43 16.43
CA ALA A 28 7.59 -9.12 16.66
C ALA A 28 7.38 -10.36 15.75
N GLY A 29 8.21 -10.49 14.72
CA GLY A 29 8.10 -11.60 13.76
C GLY A 29 6.77 -11.67 13.02
N GLU A 30 6.60 -12.70 12.21
CA GLU A 30 5.38 -12.88 11.39
C GLU A 30 4.10 -13.01 12.23
N HIS A 31 4.18 -13.52 13.45
CA HIS A 31 3.02 -13.83 14.29
C HIS A 31 2.20 -12.61 14.74
N LEU A 32 2.82 -11.46 15.00
CA LEU A 32 2.09 -10.25 15.40
C LEU A 32 1.35 -9.60 14.24
N PHE A 33 1.67 -9.97 13.04
CA PHE A 33 1.14 -9.43 11.83
C PHE A 33 0.14 -10.34 11.08
N ASN A 34 -0.10 -11.60 11.45
CA ASN A 34 -1.04 -12.52 10.79
C ASN A 34 -2.50 -12.45 11.28
N ASP A 35 -2.75 -11.96 12.49
CA ASP A 35 -4.11 -11.84 13.07
C ASP A 35 -4.68 -10.40 13.01
N ARG A 36 -4.52 -9.61 12.00
CA ARG A 36 -3.93 -8.28 11.90
C ARG A 36 -4.78 -7.22 11.24
N ALA A 37 -5.67 -7.58 10.38
CA ALA A 37 -6.67 -6.65 9.89
C ALA A 37 -7.44 -6.00 11.05
N ARG A 38 -7.63 -6.73 12.16
CA ARG A 38 -8.31 -6.23 13.36
C ARG A 38 -7.52 -5.18 14.14
N PHE A 39 -6.20 -5.29 14.22
CA PHE A 39 -5.38 -4.33 14.98
C PHE A 39 -4.93 -3.16 14.11
N TRP A 40 -4.40 -3.45 12.93
CA TRP A 40 -3.85 -2.43 12.04
C TRP A 40 -4.91 -1.58 11.35
N GLY A 41 -6.07 -2.13 11.05
CA GLY A 41 -7.17 -1.37 10.46
C GLY A 41 -7.59 -0.15 11.30
N PRO A 42 -7.88 -0.30 12.61
CA PRO A 42 -8.16 0.83 13.48
C PRO A 42 -6.98 1.80 13.63
N LEU A 43 -5.74 1.29 13.74
CA LEU A 43 -4.55 2.13 13.84
C LEU A 43 -4.34 2.96 12.57
N ARG A 44 -4.44 2.35 11.39
CA ARG A 44 -4.36 3.05 10.12
C ARG A 44 -5.46 4.09 9.98
N ARG A 45 -6.71 3.71 10.25
CA ARG A 45 -7.86 4.62 10.13
C ARG A 45 -7.75 5.89 10.97
N HIS A 46 -7.10 5.82 12.13
CA HIS A 46 -7.01 6.94 13.07
C HIS A 46 -5.62 7.59 13.12
N ALA A 47 -4.55 6.80 13.15
CA ALA A 47 -3.19 7.32 13.33
C ALA A 47 -2.58 7.85 12.03
N ILE A 48 -2.75 7.14 10.91
CA ILE A 48 -2.13 7.54 9.64
C ILE A 48 -2.67 8.90 9.14
N PRO A 49 -3.97 9.21 9.16
CA PRO A 49 -4.44 10.55 8.77
C PRO A 49 -3.88 11.68 9.64
N ILE A 50 -3.63 11.42 10.91
CA ILE A 50 -3.00 12.42 11.80
C ILE A 50 -1.55 12.64 11.40
N LEU A 51 -0.80 11.56 11.18
CA LEU A 51 0.60 11.63 10.73
C LEU A 51 0.71 12.35 9.38
N HIS A 52 -0.13 12.00 8.41
CA HIS A 52 -0.16 12.66 7.10
C HIS A 52 -0.42 14.18 7.23
N ARG A 53 -1.40 14.60 8.03
CA ARG A 53 -1.67 16.03 8.26
C ARG A 53 -0.50 16.76 8.92
N LEU A 54 0.25 16.09 9.79
CA LEU A 54 1.45 16.64 10.40
C LEU A 54 2.56 16.81 9.35
N PHE A 55 2.76 15.83 8.49
CA PHE A 55 3.75 15.90 7.42
C PHE A 55 3.38 16.91 6.33
N GLN A 56 2.13 16.97 5.89
CA GLN A 56 1.65 17.94 4.91
C GLN A 56 1.84 19.41 5.33
N ARG A 57 1.90 19.69 6.64
CA ARG A 57 2.22 21.03 7.12
C ARG A 57 3.67 21.48 6.85
N HIS A 58 4.55 20.52 6.59
CA HIS A 58 5.98 20.75 6.35
C HIS A 58 6.38 20.52 4.90
N ASP A 59 5.63 19.71 4.18
CA ASP A 59 5.83 19.44 2.75
C ASP A 59 4.44 19.34 2.11
N GLU A 60 4.02 20.43 1.44
CA GLU A 60 2.69 20.52 0.81
C GLU A 60 2.55 19.56 -0.38
N ASP A 61 3.67 19.10 -0.93
CA ASP A 61 3.71 18.16 -2.04
C ASP A 61 3.54 16.69 -1.60
N LEU A 62 3.46 16.42 -0.29
CA LEU A 62 3.19 15.08 0.19
C LEU A 62 1.77 14.66 -0.16
N TYR A 63 1.69 13.72 -1.07
CA TYR A 63 0.45 13.12 -1.51
C TYR A 63 -0.12 12.22 -0.41
N ALA A 64 -1.28 12.58 0.09
CA ALA A 64 -2.08 11.71 0.93
C ALA A 64 -3.26 11.25 0.07
N GLU A 65 -3.08 10.14 -0.63
CA GLU A 65 -4.15 9.57 -1.41
C GLU A 65 -5.32 9.21 -0.49
N THR A 66 -6.45 9.84 -0.72
CA THR A 66 -7.68 9.60 0.03
C THR A 66 -8.77 9.00 -0.86
N GLU A 67 -8.60 9.07 -2.17
CA GLU A 67 -9.54 8.59 -3.17
C GLU A 67 -8.78 7.86 -4.28
N ILE A 68 -9.19 6.61 -4.56
CA ILE A 68 -8.61 5.76 -5.58
C ILE A 68 -9.36 5.94 -6.89
N GLY A 69 -8.62 6.14 -7.97
CA GLY A 69 -9.17 6.28 -9.31
C GLY A 69 -9.65 4.96 -9.91
N THR A 70 -10.46 5.07 -10.96
CA THR A 70 -10.93 3.89 -11.71
C THR A 70 -9.85 3.26 -12.57
N ASP A 71 -8.78 3.97 -12.83
CA ASP A 71 -7.61 3.51 -13.58
C ASP A 71 -6.78 2.49 -12.80
N GLU A 72 -6.88 2.50 -11.46
CA GLU A 72 -6.24 1.50 -10.59
C GLU A 72 -7.04 0.20 -10.45
N VAL A 73 -8.24 0.10 -11.03
CA VAL A 73 -9.08 -1.09 -10.89
C VAL A 73 -8.47 -2.26 -11.66
N VAL A 74 -8.17 -3.34 -10.93
CA VAL A 74 -7.78 -4.62 -11.51
C VAL A 74 -9.02 -5.36 -11.96
N ASP A 75 -9.98 -5.56 -11.04
CA ASP A 75 -11.23 -6.27 -11.34
C ASP A 75 -12.30 -6.00 -10.26
N ILE A 76 -13.53 -6.36 -10.57
CA ILE A 76 -14.65 -6.43 -9.64
C ILE A 76 -15.17 -7.86 -9.64
N VAL A 77 -14.91 -8.57 -8.55
CA VAL A 77 -15.18 -10.00 -8.43
C VAL A 77 -16.36 -10.28 -7.49
N ASP A 78 -17.18 -11.29 -7.83
CA ASP A 78 -18.26 -11.80 -6.97
C ASP A 78 -17.69 -12.79 -5.94
N ARG A 79 -16.78 -12.30 -5.11
CA ARG A 79 -16.10 -13.01 -4.03
C ARG A 79 -15.92 -12.08 -2.85
N SER A 80 -15.98 -12.62 -1.63
CA SER A 80 -15.76 -11.81 -0.43
C SER A 80 -14.32 -11.25 -0.36
N PRO A 81 -14.08 -10.12 0.32
CA PRO A 81 -12.74 -9.63 0.55
C PRO A 81 -11.83 -10.64 1.26
N GLU A 82 -12.38 -11.47 2.14
CA GLU A 82 -11.64 -12.51 2.85
C GLU A 82 -11.10 -13.59 1.90
N ASP A 83 -11.90 -14.02 0.92
CA ASP A 83 -11.49 -15.02 -0.08
C ASP A 83 -10.38 -14.45 -1.00
N VAL A 84 -10.49 -13.16 -1.37
CA VAL A 84 -9.45 -12.48 -2.16
C VAL A 84 -8.16 -12.32 -1.35
N LEU A 85 -8.26 -12.02 -0.05
CA LEU A 85 -7.09 -11.92 0.83
C LEU A 85 -6.37 -13.25 1.03
N GLU A 86 -7.08 -14.39 0.99
CA GLU A 86 -6.46 -15.71 1.03
C GLU A 86 -5.57 -15.92 -0.21
N ASP A 87 -6.09 -15.64 -1.42
CA ASP A 87 -5.32 -15.75 -2.66
C ASP A 87 -4.13 -14.77 -2.69
N LEU A 88 -4.34 -13.52 -2.27
CA LEU A 88 -3.25 -12.55 -2.15
C LEU A 88 -2.16 -13.03 -1.17
N GLY A 89 -2.55 -13.63 -0.05
CA GLY A 89 -1.63 -14.21 0.91
C GLY A 89 -0.81 -15.35 0.29
N ASP A 90 -1.44 -16.23 -0.46
CA ASP A 90 -0.77 -17.33 -1.17
C ASP A 90 0.17 -16.82 -2.27
N ALA A 91 -0.16 -15.69 -2.91
CA ALA A 91 0.70 -14.98 -3.86
C ALA A 91 1.83 -14.15 -3.20
N GLY A 92 1.93 -14.17 -1.86
CA GLY A 92 3.02 -13.53 -1.11
C GLY A 92 2.78 -12.07 -0.74
N TYR A 93 1.55 -11.60 -0.84
CA TYR A 93 1.17 -10.28 -0.31
C TYR A 93 1.00 -10.33 1.20
N GLU A 94 1.23 -9.20 1.85
CA GLU A 94 1.10 -9.07 3.29
C GLU A 94 0.53 -7.69 3.67
N PRO A 95 -0.09 -7.53 4.86
CA PRO A 95 -0.67 -6.26 5.28
C PRO A 95 0.32 -5.10 5.19
N GLN A 96 -0.11 -3.96 4.60
CA GLN A 96 0.66 -2.73 4.50
C GLN A 96 0.19 -1.68 5.54
N PRO A 97 0.81 -1.67 6.73
CA PRO A 97 0.35 -0.80 7.84
C PRO A 97 0.67 0.68 7.64
N LEU A 98 1.59 1.03 6.76
CA LEU A 98 2.01 2.41 6.51
C LEU A 98 1.21 3.10 5.41
N ALA A 99 0.40 2.36 4.64
CA ALA A 99 -0.42 2.95 3.59
C ALA A 99 -1.47 3.91 4.17
N SER A 100 -1.79 4.98 3.43
CA SER A 100 -2.91 5.88 3.74
C SER A 100 -4.22 5.09 3.77
N PHE A 101 -5.19 5.56 4.53
CA PHE A 101 -6.54 5.01 4.49
C PHE A 101 -7.29 5.62 3.32
N ALA A 102 -7.75 4.78 2.40
CA ALA A 102 -8.35 5.23 1.14
C ALA A 102 -9.86 4.96 1.06
N ARG A 103 -10.48 5.67 0.11
CA ARG A 103 -11.82 5.41 -0.39
C ARG A 103 -11.73 5.20 -1.89
N ASP A 104 -12.62 4.39 -2.43
CA ASP A 104 -12.77 4.31 -3.87
C ASP A 104 -13.56 5.52 -4.44
N TRP A 105 -13.71 5.57 -5.75
CA TRP A 105 -14.43 6.63 -6.48
C TRP A 105 -15.93 6.72 -6.15
N LEU A 106 -16.50 5.72 -5.46
CA LEU A 106 -17.88 5.72 -4.93
C LEU A 106 -17.93 6.12 -3.45
N GLY A 107 -16.77 6.44 -2.85
CA GLY A 107 -16.65 6.82 -1.45
C GLY A 107 -16.67 5.65 -0.47
N ARG A 108 -16.63 4.38 -0.94
CA ARG A 108 -16.58 3.20 -0.07
C ARG A 108 -15.21 3.13 0.62
N PRO A 109 -15.16 2.86 1.92
CA PRO A 109 -13.91 2.74 2.63
C PRO A 109 -13.18 1.44 2.25
N GLU A 110 -11.86 1.47 2.17
CA GLU A 110 -11.07 0.26 2.01
C GLU A 110 -11.30 -0.70 3.19
N VAL A 111 -11.37 -1.99 2.90
CA VAL A 111 -11.45 -3.06 3.89
C VAL A 111 -10.10 -3.71 4.14
N ALA A 112 -9.20 -3.66 3.17
CA ALA A 112 -7.84 -4.15 3.29
C ALA A 112 -6.86 -3.33 2.44
N SER A 113 -5.59 -3.35 2.84
CA SER A 113 -4.46 -2.76 2.14
C SER A 113 -3.24 -3.64 2.35
N TRP A 114 -2.79 -4.27 1.29
CA TRP A 114 -1.72 -5.27 1.29
C TRP A 114 -0.66 -4.92 0.26
N ALA A 115 0.56 -5.43 0.45
CA ALA A 115 1.66 -5.20 -0.47
C ALA A 115 2.54 -6.44 -0.62
N ARG A 116 3.06 -6.64 -1.83
CA ARG A 116 4.16 -7.55 -2.12
C ARG A 116 5.39 -6.74 -2.51
N TYR A 117 6.55 -7.12 -1.99
CA TYR A 117 7.77 -6.33 -2.14
C TYR A 117 8.67 -6.88 -3.25
N GLU A 118 9.11 -6.00 -4.14
CA GLU A 118 9.79 -6.33 -5.37
C GLU A 118 11.20 -5.72 -5.46
N GLY A 119 12.03 -6.30 -6.33
CA GLY A 119 13.38 -5.84 -6.62
C GLY A 119 14.47 -6.44 -5.72
N PRO A 120 15.72 -6.01 -5.86
CA PRO A 120 16.85 -6.57 -5.15
C PRO A 120 16.82 -6.18 -3.66
N ALA A 121 17.14 -7.14 -2.80
CA ALA A 121 17.35 -6.85 -1.39
C ALA A 121 18.53 -5.87 -1.21
N PRO A 122 18.44 -4.88 -0.28
CA PRO A 122 19.49 -3.88 -0.09
C PRO A 122 20.81 -4.49 0.41
N PHE A 123 20.76 -5.64 1.09
CA PHE A 123 21.91 -6.42 1.54
C PHE A 123 21.50 -7.88 1.74
N HIS A 124 22.51 -8.77 1.83
CA HIS A 124 22.25 -10.20 2.07
C HIS A 124 21.55 -10.43 3.41
N GLY A 125 20.42 -11.13 3.38
CA GLY A 125 19.59 -11.38 4.58
C GLY A 125 18.70 -10.21 5.02
N ALA A 126 18.59 -9.16 4.18
CA ALA A 126 17.64 -8.08 4.46
C ALA A 126 16.20 -8.61 4.45
N PRO A 127 15.35 -8.12 5.37
CA PRO A 127 13.91 -8.37 5.31
C PRO A 127 13.33 -7.96 3.97
N HIS A 128 12.38 -8.75 3.44
CA HIS A 128 11.79 -8.55 2.12
C HIS A 128 11.10 -7.18 1.98
N PHE A 129 10.47 -6.67 3.02
CA PHE A 129 9.81 -5.35 3.01
C PHE A 129 10.79 -4.17 2.85
N LEU A 130 12.11 -4.39 2.95
CA LEU A 130 13.14 -3.39 2.63
C LEU A 130 13.53 -3.38 1.15
N ARG A 131 12.90 -4.19 0.29
CA ARG A 131 13.07 -4.10 -1.16
C ARG A 131 12.62 -2.73 -1.68
N PRO A 132 13.16 -2.26 -2.83
CA PRO A 132 12.94 -0.89 -3.28
C PRO A 132 11.52 -0.59 -3.77
N ARG A 133 10.80 -1.60 -4.23
CA ARG A 133 9.47 -1.46 -4.82
C ARG A 133 8.46 -2.33 -4.07
N GLN A 134 7.20 -1.95 -4.17
CA GLN A 134 6.07 -2.76 -3.73
C GLN A 134 4.94 -2.69 -4.76
N VAL A 135 4.26 -3.81 -4.95
CA VAL A 135 2.94 -3.84 -5.58
C VAL A 135 1.93 -3.70 -4.46
N HIS A 136 1.18 -2.61 -4.48
CA HIS A 136 0.22 -2.27 -3.44
C HIS A 136 -1.18 -2.59 -3.93
N VAL A 137 -1.94 -3.34 -3.13
CA VAL A 137 -3.31 -3.76 -3.42
C VAL A 137 -4.24 -3.21 -2.35
N ARG A 138 -5.38 -2.66 -2.76
CA ARG A 138 -6.47 -2.27 -1.88
C ARG A 138 -7.75 -3.00 -2.26
N LEU A 139 -8.52 -3.39 -1.27
CA LEU A 139 -9.80 -4.04 -1.44
C LEU A 139 -10.90 -3.15 -0.91
N PHE A 140 -12.01 -3.09 -1.65
CA PHE A 140 -13.23 -2.39 -1.25
C PHE A 140 -14.40 -3.35 -1.41
N GLU A 141 -15.24 -3.45 -0.39
CA GLU A 141 -16.42 -4.31 -0.43
C GLU A 141 -17.54 -3.63 -1.22
N THR A 142 -18.18 -4.37 -2.11
CA THR A 142 -19.35 -3.91 -2.84
C THR A 142 -20.64 -4.11 -2.02
N ASP A 143 -21.72 -3.43 -2.39
CA ASP A 143 -23.00 -3.49 -1.65
C ASP A 143 -23.63 -4.90 -1.66
N ASP A 144 -23.29 -5.73 -2.61
CA ASP A 144 -23.72 -7.13 -2.77
C ASP A 144 -22.73 -8.16 -2.19
N GLY A 145 -21.68 -7.69 -1.53
CA GLY A 145 -20.71 -8.53 -0.84
C GLY A 145 -19.54 -9.02 -1.71
N GLY A 146 -19.44 -8.54 -2.94
CA GLY A 146 -18.29 -8.75 -3.81
C GLY A 146 -17.12 -7.83 -3.44
N THR A 147 -16.06 -7.87 -4.24
CA THR A 147 -14.82 -7.12 -3.97
C THR A 147 -14.35 -6.36 -5.19
N VAL A 148 -14.09 -5.05 -5.03
CA VAL A 148 -13.28 -4.27 -5.96
C VAL A 148 -11.83 -4.44 -5.56
N ILE A 149 -11.00 -4.86 -6.50
CA ILE A 149 -9.55 -5.01 -6.37
C ILE A 149 -8.90 -3.85 -7.11
N THR A 150 -8.06 -3.07 -6.43
CA THR A 150 -7.26 -2.01 -7.05
C THR A 150 -5.80 -2.24 -6.78
N ALA A 151 -4.93 -1.80 -7.70
CA ALA A 151 -3.50 -1.98 -7.57
C ALA A 151 -2.67 -0.91 -8.26
N HIS A 152 -1.48 -0.69 -7.73
CA HIS A 152 -0.40 0.04 -8.37
C HIS A 152 0.96 -0.47 -7.88
N GLU A 153 2.02 -0.25 -8.66
CA GLU A 153 3.38 -0.41 -8.21
C GLU A 153 3.95 0.93 -7.78
N GLU A 154 4.76 0.95 -6.70
CA GLU A 154 5.35 2.18 -6.17
C GLU A 154 6.64 1.90 -5.38
N ALA A 155 7.38 2.94 -5.00
CA ALA A 155 8.48 2.82 -4.06
C ALA A 155 7.97 2.36 -2.69
N THR A 156 8.75 1.55 -1.95
CA THR A 156 8.35 1.12 -0.62
C THR A 156 8.46 2.25 0.42
N PRO A 157 7.48 2.43 1.33
CA PRO A 157 7.58 3.39 2.43
C PRO A 157 8.52 2.94 3.56
N TRP A 158 8.99 1.69 3.54
CA TRP A 158 9.87 1.14 4.58
C TRP A 158 11.32 1.57 4.45
N ARG A 159 11.70 2.15 3.33
CA ARG A 159 13.06 2.62 3.06
C ARG A 159 13.16 4.12 3.28
N PRO A 160 14.01 4.57 4.21
CA PRO A 160 14.17 6.01 4.50
C PRO A 160 14.63 6.85 3.31
N ASP A 161 15.39 6.24 2.39
CA ASP A 161 15.89 6.89 1.16
C ASP A 161 14.80 7.07 0.08
N GLN A 162 13.67 6.36 0.17
CA GLN A 162 12.57 6.40 -0.78
C GLN A 162 11.26 6.92 -0.19
N TRP A 163 11.25 7.18 1.10
CA TRP A 163 10.04 7.57 1.83
C TRP A 163 9.35 8.79 1.24
N ARG A 164 10.12 9.82 0.86
CA ARG A 164 9.58 11.05 0.29
C ARG A 164 8.95 10.80 -1.08
N ASP A 165 9.62 10.04 -1.94
CA ASP A 165 9.15 9.71 -3.29
C ASP A 165 7.86 8.89 -3.23
N HIS A 166 7.75 7.95 -2.28
CA HIS A 166 6.53 7.19 -2.02
C HIS A 166 5.36 8.13 -1.64
N TYR A 167 5.53 9.00 -0.63
CA TYR A 167 4.45 9.87 -0.17
C TYR A 167 4.15 11.05 -1.09
N ARG A 168 4.94 11.29 -2.11
CA ARG A 168 4.66 12.24 -3.20
C ARG A 168 3.99 11.59 -4.41
N GLY A 169 3.88 10.26 -4.42
CA GLY A 169 3.36 9.53 -5.57
C GLY A 169 4.25 9.60 -6.83
N GLU A 170 5.51 10.06 -6.69
CA GLU A 170 6.42 10.28 -7.83
C GLU A 170 6.81 8.97 -8.54
N THR A 171 6.59 7.83 -7.89
CA THR A 171 7.00 6.50 -8.37
C THR A 171 5.82 5.60 -8.69
N LEU A 172 4.60 6.16 -8.71
CA LEU A 172 3.38 5.42 -8.96
C LEU A 172 3.35 4.90 -10.41
N ASP A 173 3.14 3.59 -10.56
CA ASP A 173 2.99 2.90 -11.82
C ASP A 173 1.75 2.00 -11.74
N VAL A 174 0.64 2.53 -12.23
CA VAL A 174 -0.67 1.88 -12.16
C VAL A 174 -0.71 0.67 -13.09
N GLU A 175 -0.24 0.82 -14.33
CA GLU A 175 -0.30 -0.24 -15.34
C GLU A 175 0.48 -1.49 -14.89
N THR A 176 1.72 -1.29 -14.43
CA THR A 176 2.52 -2.39 -13.89
C THR A 176 1.84 -3.05 -12.70
N GLY A 177 1.30 -2.27 -11.77
CA GLY A 177 0.61 -2.82 -10.59
C GLY A 177 -0.63 -3.64 -10.94
N VAL A 178 -1.48 -3.13 -11.83
CA VAL A 178 -2.69 -3.81 -12.31
C VAL A 178 -2.34 -5.14 -12.97
N VAL A 179 -1.40 -5.14 -13.92
CA VAL A 179 -0.99 -6.36 -14.64
C VAL A 179 -0.38 -7.39 -13.69
N MET A 180 0.46 -6.98 -12.73
CA MET A 180 1.07 -7.90 -11.78
C MET A 180 0.03 -8.57 -10.88
N VAL A 181 -0.93 -7.82 -10.36
CA VAL A 181 -2.00 -8.37 -9.50
C VAL A 181 -2.94 -9.27 -10.31
N ALA A 182 -3.29 -8.87 -11.54
CA ALA A 182 -4.10 -9.71 -12.41
C ALA A 182 -3.42 -11.06 -12.69
N PHE A 183 -2.10 -11.07 -12.89
CA PHE A 183 -1.32 -12.29 -13.06
C PHE A 183 -1.30 -13.15 -11.80
N ASP A 184 -1.09 -12.54 -10.63
CA ASP A 184 -1.00 -13.23 -9.35
C ASP A 184 -2.34 -13.87 -8.92
N LEU A 185 -3.47 -13.29 -9.36
CA LEU A 185 -4.82 -13.75 -9.06
C LEU A 185 -5.46 -14.56 -10.22
N ASP A 186 -4.69 -14.92 -11.26
CA ASP A 186 -5.16 -15.64 -12.45
C ASP A 186 -6.31 -14.93 -13.22
N LEU A 187 -6.34 -13.59 -13.19
CA LEU A 187 -7.33 -12.77 -13.88
C LEU A 187 -6.91 -12.50 -15.35
N TYR A 188 -6.84 -13.55 -16.16
CA TYR A 188 -6.28 -13.51 -17.52
C TYR A 188 -6.99 -12.54 -18.46
N HIS A 189 -8.29 -12.29 -18.28
CA HIS A 189 -9.03 -11.32 -19.09
C HIS A 189 -8.48 -9.89 -18.94
N VAL A 190 -8.02 -9.52 -17.73
CA VAL A 190 -7.40 -8.20 -17.48
C VAL A 190 -6.04 -8.10 -18.18
N ILE A 191 -5.27 -9.20 -18.16
CA ILE A 191 -3.97 -9.26 -18.84
C ILE A 191 -4.14 -9.10 -20.35
N GLU A 192 -5.16 -9.73 -20.94
CA GLU A 192 -5.46 -9.62 -22.37
C GLU A 192 -5.85 -8.19 -22.77
N GLU A 193 -6.55 -7.44 -21.92
CA GLU A 193 -6.91 -6.05 -22.16
C GLU A 193 -5.71 -5.09 -22.14
N HIS A 194 -4.70 -5.40 -21.34
CA HIS A 194 -3.47 -4.59 -21.19
C HIS A 194 -2.32 -5.09 -22.08
N ALA A 195 -2.45 -6.24 -22.71
CA ALA A 195 -1.49 -6.70 -23.68
C ALA A 195 -1.55 -5.82 -24.93
N ASP A 196 -0.45 -5.17 -25.29
CA ASP A 196 -0.35 -4.46 -26.55
C ASP A 196 -0.80 -5.38 -27.70
N PRO A 197 -1.64 -4.91 -28.62
CA PRO A 197 -1.99 -5.69 -29.79
C PRO A 197 -0.69 -6.01 -30.53
N ILE A 198 -0.34 -7.31 -30.59
CA ILE A 198 0.81 -7.76 -31.36
C ILE A 198 0.58 -7.28 -32.79
N GLU A 199 1.34 -6.24 -33.22
CA GLU A 199 1.33 -5.76 -34.60
C GLU A 199 1.71 -6.94 -35.48
N THR A 200 0.73 -7.51 -36.20
CA THR A 200 0.88 -8.57 -37.20
C THR A 200 1.15 -8.00 -38.56
#